data_78f8f5918b539d2073dde74b7bc09be4
#
_entry.id   78f8f5918b539d2073dde74b7bc09be4
#
_cell.length_a   1.000
_cell.length_b   1.000
_cell.length_c   1.000
_cell.angle_alpha   90.00
_cell.angle_beta   90.00
_cell.angle_gamma   90.00
#
_symmetry.space_group_name_H-M   'P 1'
#
loop_
_entity.id
_entity.type
_entity.pdbx_description
1 polymer ?
#
loop_
_entity_poly.entity_id
_entity_poly.type
_entity_poly.pdbx_seq_one_letter_code
_entity_poly.pdbx_strand_id
1 'polypeptide(L)'
;MRNVRSFAVLLGVSMWALVAEAAEPEHTNIEYAEKKGWQLVWNDEFEGKDIDESKWGWEQNCWGGGNNELQCYTDRYKNSFVEDGKLIIRAHKETFRGLANIEESGETAKKTLPYTSARLRTKGKGDWKYGRIEVRAKLPAGQGIWPAIWMLPTDFKYGIWAASGEIDIVEMVSQKPENPNKEIHGTIHYGKEWPNNVFSGESYTFKDSDPSKEFHTYALEWADGEMRWYVDDYHYASQFSSGWYSQIKNADGDWYNVPGSAPFNERFHLLLNVAVGGNWPGEPDETTKFPVQMEVDYVRVYSCPKASASLRTCASKNRRAKRNFGNQPPQIVNIEFDPDFIKADTVVVYGDASVPPFMTGTYVSNGKIEIKEVEEQGRGMVAQISFNTNQGVAYWQGPEGFNFSDFSSIEFDLMRVVDSRSTGGLMMKMDCFYPCGTGNVPLDLAPVGEWKSYKFALRDLVKHPGSSLDLTNVNTPLVIFPDWDNQEGVVLRLDNVRFIR
;
A
#
# COMPACT_ATOMS: atom_id res chain seq x y z
N MET A 1 58.35 -55.15 -57.34
CA MET A 1 58.93 -55.46 -55.98
C MET A 1 58.17 -54.75 -54.94
N ARG A 2 57.62 -55.54 -54.04
CA ARG A 2 56.91 -55.24 -52.78
C ARG A 2 56.07 -53.95 -52.61
N ASN A 3 54.76 -54.15 -52.73
CA ASN A 3 53.68 -53.25 -52.24
C ASN A 3 53.65 -53.28 -50.75
N VAL A 4 53.52 -52.07 -50.14
CA VAL A 4 53.09 -51.93 -48.75
C VAL A 4 51.81 -51.12 -48.76
N ARG A 5 50.69 -51.70 -48.31
CA ARG A 5 49.41 -51.07 -48.06
C ARG A 5 49.40 -50.50 -46.68
N SER A 6 49.17 -49.21 -46.53
CA SER A 6 48.90 -48.56 -45.25
C SER A 6 47.39 -48.56 -44.96
N PHE A 7 46.99 -49.13 -43.81
CA PHE A 7 45.67 -49.02 -43.28
C PHE A 7 45.58 -47.73 -42.41
N ALA A 8 44.66 -46.85 -42.75
CA ALA A 8 44.31 -45.73 -41.92
C ALA A 8 43.18 -46.15 -41.00
N VAL A 9 43.41 -46.06 -39.67
CA VAL A 9 42.40 -46.27 -38.61
C VAL A 9 41.85 -44.87 -38.29
N LEU A 10 40.56 -44.67 -38.56
CA LEU A 10 39.80 -43.46 -38.10
C LEU A 10 39.36 -43.75 -36.65
N LEU A 11 39.97 -43.03 -35.71
CA LEU A 11 39.49 -42.88 -34.33
C LEU A 11 38.42 -41.79 -34.31
N GLY A 12 37.16 -42.19 -34.19
CA GLY A 12 36.06 -41.26 -33.88
C GLY A 12 36.13 -40.83 -32.42
N VAL A 13 36.47 -39.57 -32.17
CA VAL A 13 36.35 -38.94 -30.87
C VAL A 13 34.93 -38.39 -30.71
N SER A 14 34.08 -39.09 -29.96
CA SER A 14 32.78 -38.55 -29.54
C SER A 14 33.02 -37.51 -28.46
N MET A 15 32.87 -36.23 -28.80
CA MET A 15 32.78 -35.11 -27.84
C MET A 15 31.43 -35.21 -27.16
N TRP A 16 31.43 -35.69 -25.93
CA TRP A 16 30.35 -35.46 -24.99
C TRP A 16 30.43 -34.01 -24.52
N ALA A 17 29.47 -33.19 -24.93
CA ALA A 17 29.27 -31.87 -24.34
C ALA A 17 28.77 -32.07 -22.90
N LEU A 18 29.65 -31.88 -21.91
CA LEU A 18 29.25 -31.66 -20.54
C LEU A 18 28.48 -30.33 -20.53
N VAL A 19 27.15 -30.41 -20.46
CA VAL A 19 26.34 -29.29 -20.03
C VAL A 19 26.70 -29.13 -18.54
N ALA A 20 27.49 -28.12 -18.24
CA ALA A 20 27.70 -27.69 -16.87
C ALA A 20 26.34 -27.18 -16.38
N GLU A 21 25.65 -27.97 -15.57
CA GLU A 21 24.55 -27.52 -14.75
C GLU A 21 25.13 -26.36 -13.91
N ALA A 22 24.58 -25.17 -14.08
CA ALA A 22 25.00 -24.02 -13.28
C ALA A 22 24.69 -24.37 -11.84
N ALA A 23 25.74 -24.48 -11.01
CA ALA A 23 25.58 -24.73 -9.59
C ALA A 23 24.73 -23.61 -9.02
N GLU A 24 23.62 -23.96 -8.36
CA GLU A 24 22.80 -22.99 -7.62
C GLU A 24 23.69 -22.20 -6.65
N PRO A 25 23.43 -20.89 -6.48
CA PRO A 25 24.27 -20.08 -5.59
C PRO A 25 24.21 -20.64 -4.15
N GLU A 26 25.38 -20.87 -3.57
CA GLU A 26 25.62 -21.45 -2.21
C GLU A 26 24.81 -20.77 -1.07
N HIS A 27 24.14 -19.64 -1.35
CA HIS A 27 23.55 -18.73 -0.38
C HIS A 27 22.10 -19.04 0.01
N THR A 28 21.45 -19.96 -0.68
CA THR A 28 20.01 -20.20 -0.56
C THR A 28 19.66 -21.40 0.30
N ASN A 29 20.64 -22.07 0.90
CA ASN A 29 20.41 -23.25 1.69
C ASN A 29 20.38 -22.98 3.20
N ILE A 30 19.72 -23.86 3.95
CA ILE A 30 19.63 -23.81 5.41
C ILE A 30 21.03 -23.73 6.05
N GLU A 31 22.02 -24.44 5.50
CA GLU A 31 23.40 -24.49 5.98
C GLU A 31 24.08 -23.09 5.97
N TYR A 32 23.78 -22.24 4.98
CA TYR A 32 24.32 -20.88 4.94
C TYR A 32 23.80 -20.02 6.11
N ALA A 33 22.51 -20.05 6.38
CA ALA A 33 21.89 -19.31 7.47
C ALA A 33 22.41 -19.77 8.84
N GLU A 34 22.58 -21.08 9.03
CA GLU A 34 23.15 -21.66 10.27
C GLU A 34 24.61 -21.24 10.49
N LYS A 35 25.44 -21.17 9.46
CA LYS A 35 26.82 -20.65 9.52
C LYS A 35 26.88 -19.18 10.00
N LYS A 36 25.84 -18.39 9.73
CA LYS A 36 25.70 -17.03 10.23
C LYS A 36 25.15 -16.94 11.64
N GLY A 37 24.79 -18.06 12.25
CA GLY A 37 24.24 -18.15 13.61
C GLY A 37 22.74 -17.94 13.68
N TRP A 38 22.06 -17.90 12.56
CA TRP A 38 20.61 -17.98 12.47
C TRP A 38 20.15 -19.41 12.78
N GLN A 39 19.03 -19.56 13.49
CA GLN A 39 18.39 -20.85 13.76
C GLN A 39 17.02 -20.88 13.11
N LEU A 40 16.77 -21.90 12.29
CA LEU A 40 15.48 -22.14 11.68
C LEU A 40 14.42 -22.40 12.78
N VAL A 41 13.33 -21.64 12.77
CA VAL A 41 12.24 -21.75 13.74
C VAL A 41 10.91 -22.10 13.09
N TRP A 42 10.76 -21.86 11.79
CA TRP A 42 9.60 -22.21 11.01
C TRP A 42 9.96 -22.25 9.52
N ASN A 43 9.38 -23.18 8.80
CA ASN A 43 9.57 -23.28 7.36
C ASN A 43 8.38 -23.97 6.68
N ASP A 44 8.30 -23.76 5.36
CA ASP A 44 7.55 -24.57 4.43
C ASP A 44 8.35 -24.71 3.14
N GLU A 45 8.72 -25.94 2.79
CA GLU A 45 9.47 -26.30 1.58
C GLU A 45 8.54 -26.78 0.46
N PHE A 46 7.23 -26.78 0.70
CA PHE A 46 6.18 -27.18 -0.24
C PHE A 46 6.38 -28.58 -0.89
N GLU A 47 7.05 -29.47 -0.21
CA GLU A 47 7.32 -30.83 -0.71
C GLU A 47 6.08 -31.75 -0.71
N GLY A 48 4.96 -31.29 -0.14
CA GLY A 48 3.68 -32.00 -0.10
C GLY A 48 2.96 -32.03 -1.45
N LYS A 49 1.73 -32.54 -1.44
CA LYS A 49 0.81 -32.48 -2.59
C LYS A 49 -0.18 -31.35 -2.47
N ASP A 50 -0.42 -30.88 -1.27
CA ASP A 50 -1.40 -29.88 -0.93
C ASP A 50 -0.76 -28.81 -0.03
N ILE A 51 -1.37 -27.65 0.03
CA ILE A 51 -0.96 -26.56 0.92
C ILE A 51 -1.24 -27.01 2.38
N ASP A 52 -0.26 -26.89 3.24
CA ASP A 52 -0.38 -27.25 4.67
C ASP A 52 -1.24 -26.23 5.41
N GLU A 53 -2.50 -26.58 5.66
CA GLU A 53 -3.45 -25.72 6.37
C GLU A 53 -3.08 -25.48 7.85
N SER A 54 -2.16 -26.24 8.42
CA SER A 54 -1.62 -25.91 9.74
C SER A 54 -0.68 -24.71 9.73
N LYS A 55 -0.15 -24.35 8.55
CA LYS A 55 0.77 -23.24 8.32
C LYS A 55 0.12 -22.06 7.61
N TRP A 56 -0.83 -22.32 6.71
CA TRP A 56 -1.46 -21.34 5.84
C TRP A 56 -2.97 -21.24 6.00
N GLY A 57 -3.50 -20.06 5.77
CA GLY A 57 -4.90 -19.78 5.57
C GLY A 57 -5.08 -18.87 4.34
N TRP A 58 -6.30 -18.76 3.86
CA TRP A 58 -6.63 -17.90 2.70
C TRP A 58 -7.45 -16.70 3.13
N GLU A 59 -7.30 -15.61 2.43
CA GLU A 59 -8.30 -14.55 2.38
C GLU A 59 -9.26 -14.79 1.21
N GLN A 60 -10.55 -14.57 1.44
CA GLN A 60 -11.61 -14.84 0.45
C GLN A 60 -12.51 -13.62 0.30
N ASN A 61 -12.08 -12.65 -0.48
CA ASN A 61 -12.84 -11.41 -0.69
C ASN A 61 -12.56 -10.78 -2.07
N CYS A 62 -13.41 -9.85 -2.46
CA CYS A 62 -13.29 -9.00 -3.64
C CYS A 62 -13.12 -7.52 -3.23
N TRP A 63 -12.54 -7.26 -2.08
CA TRP A 63 -12.41 -5.91 -1.53
C TRP A 63 -11.56 -4.99 -2.40
N GLY A 64 -10.51 -5.54 -3.03
CA GLY A 64 -9.60 -4.76 -3.85
C GLY A 64 -8.48 -4.09 -3.08
N GLY A 65 -8.14 -4.61 -1.88
CA GLY A 65 -6.97 -4.22 -1.09
C GLY A 65 -6.92 -2.75 -0.63
N GLY A 66 -8.01 -1.98 -0.80
CA GLY A 66 -7.99 -0.53 -0.61
C GLY A 66 -7.35 0.24 -1.79
N ASN A 67 -6.85 -0.45 -2.82
CA ASN A 67 -6.11 0.10 -3.95
C ASN A 67 -6.86 0.01 -5.28
N ASN A 68 -8.18 -0.25 -5.28
CA ASN A 68 -8.98 -0.51 -6.47
C ASN A 68 -8.49 -1.70 -7.31
N GLU A 69 -7.89 -2.70 -6.67
CA GLU A 69 -7.48 -3.94 -7.32
C GLU A 69 -8.68 -4.69 -7.92
N LEU A 70 -8.44 -5.44 -8.98
CA LEU A 70 -9.50 -6.00 -9.84
C LEU A 70 -9.74 -7.50 -9.62
N GLN A 71 -9.01 -8.17 -8.75
CA GLN A 71 -9.20 -9.59 -8.42
C GLN A 71 -10.07 -9.80 -7.20
N CYS A 72 -10.77 -10.94 -7.20
CA CYS A 72 -11.22 -11.59 -5.98
C CYS A 72 -10.16 -12.59 -5.52
N TYR A 73 -9.81 -12.60 -4.25
CA TYR A 73 -9.03 -13.68 -3.65
C TYR A 73 -9.94 -14.85 -3.30
N THR A 74 -9.48 -16.06 -3.57
CA THR A 74 -10.22 -17.31 -3.35
C THR A 74 -9.32 -18.40 -2.79
N ASP A 75 -9.91 -19.40 -2.15
CA ASP A 75 -9.26 -20.63 -1.66
C ASP A 75 -9.24 -21.77 -2.70
N ARG A 76 -9.67 -21.49 -3.95
CA ARG A 76 -9.82 -22.53 -4.97
C ARG A 76 -8.46 -23.05 -5.43
N TYR A 77 -8.35 -24.38 -5.60
CA TYR A 77 -7.16 -25.06 -6.09
C TYR A 77 -6.57 -24.45 -7.37
N LYS A 78 -7.38 -23.94 -8.29
CA LYS A 78 -6.88 -23.27 -9.50
C LYS A 78 -6.14 -21.95 -9.23
N ASN A 79 -6.37 -21.30 -8.07
CA ASN A 79 -5.72 -20.05 -7.70
C ASN A 79 -4.51 -20.25 -6.78
N SER A 80 -4.48 -21.35 -5.99
CA SER A 80 -3.31 -21.71 -5.20
C SER A 80 -3.22 -23.23 -4.99
N PHE A 81 -2.04 -23.78 -5.18
CA PHE A 81 -1.77 -25.21 -5.07
C PHE A 81 -0.28 -25.49 -4.97
N VAL A 82 0.07 -26.73 -4.62
CA VAL A 82 1.46 -27.20 -4.64
C VAL A 82 1.68 -28.03 -5.90
N GLU A 83 2.76 -27.73 -6.62
CA GLU A 83 3.17 -28.43 -7.84
C GLU A 83 4.70 -28.45 -7.92
N ASP A 84 5.27 -29.64 -8.17
CA ASP A 84 6.72 -29.85 -8.33
C ASP A 84 7.56 -29.23 -7.19
N GLY A 85 7.13 -29.44 -5.93
CA GLY A 85 7.83 -28.92 -4.76
C GLY A 85 7.76 -27.41 -4.59
N LYS A 86 6.74 -26.76 -5.16
CA LYS A 86 6.56 -25.29 -5.08
C LYS A 86 5.12 -24.92 -4.78
N LEU A 87 4.92 -23.87 -4.02
CA LEU A 87 3.64 -23.20 -3.94
C LEU A 87 3.43 -22.35 -5.20
N ILE A 88 2.30 -22.55 -5.84
CA ILE A 88 1.86 -21.74 -6.99
C ILE A 88 0.71 -20.83 -6.55
N ILE A 89 0.86 -19.53 -6.76
CA ILE A 89 -0.22 -18.55 -6.62
C ILE A 89 -0.54 -18.01 -8.01
N ARG A 90 -1.75 -18.32 -8.51
CA ARG A 90 -2.10 -18.09 -9.92
C ARG A 90 -3.29 -17.17 -10.08
N ALA A 91 -3.09 -16.10 -10.81
CA ALA A 91 -4.17 -15.18 -11.20
C ALA A 91 -4.76 -15.57 -12.56
N HIS A 92 -6.09 -15.53 -12.64
CA HIS A 92 -6.87 -15.84 -13.84
C HIS A 92 -7.74 -14.66 -14.26
N LYS A 93 -7.88 -14.47 -15.57
CA LYS A 93 -8.90 -13.59 -16.14
C LYS A 93 -10.23 -14.35 -16.21
N GLU A 94 -11.04 -14.18 -15.22
CA GLU A 94 -12.38 -14.78 -15.13
C GLU A 94 -13.28 -13.96 -14.22
N THR A 95 -14.56 -13.86 -14.56
CA THR A 95 -15.52 -13.17 -13.71
C THR A 95 -15.87 -14.02 -12.49
N PHE A 96 -15.76 -13.42 -11.31
CA PHE A 96 -16.10 -14.07 -10.05
C PHE A 96 -16.87 -13.12 -9.13
N ARG A 97 -17.79 -13.69 -8.33
CA ARG A 97 -18.59 -12.96 -7.34
C ARG A 97 -18.31 -13.49 -5.94
N GLY A 98 -17.64 -12.70 -5.12
CA GLY A 98 -17.27 -13.00 -3.73
C GLY A 98 -17.74 -11.93 -2.75
N LEU A 99 -17.31 -12.03 -1.50
CA LEU A 99 -17.55 -11.00 -0.48
C LEU A 99 -16.98 -9.66 -0.93
N ALA A 100 -17.72 -8.59 -0.77
CA ALA A 100 -17.31 -7.26 -1.17
C ALA A 100 -16.25 -6.66 -0.25
N ASN A 101 -16.17 -7.13 0.99
CA ASN A 101 -15.25 -6.67 2.01
C ASN A 101 -14.46 -7.84 2.62
N ILE A 102 -13.47 -7.55 3.47
CA ILE A 102 -12.72 -8.57 4.20
C ILE A 102 -13.64 -9.38 5.10
N GLU A 103 -13.31 -10.65 5.29
CA GLU A 103 -14.15 -11.60 6.05
C GLU A 103 -14.37 -11.14 7.49
N GLU A 104 -13.36 -10.58 8.12
CA GLU A 104 -13.40 -10.07 9.48
C GLU A 104 -14.38 -8.89 9.68
N SER A 105 -14.82 -8.24 8.60
CA SER A 105 -15.86 -7.18 8.69
C SER A 105 -17.23 -7.71 9.09
N GLY A 106 -17.47 -9.01 8.89
CA GLY A 106 -18.79 -9.62 9.10
C GLY A 106 -19.86 -9.23 8.06
N GLU A 107 -19.48 -8.44 7.05
CA GLU A 107 -20.39 -8.02 5.98
C GLU A 107 -20.65 -9.17 5.00
N THR A 108 -21.89 -9.29 4.54
CA THR A 108 -22.33 -10.33 3.58
C THR A 108 -22.54 -9.82 2.16
N ALA A 109 -22.35 -8.51 1.94
CA ALA A 109 -22.45 -7.90 0.61
C ALA A 109 -21.48 -8.57 -0.36
N LYS A 110 -21.88 -8.72 -1.62
CA LYS A 110 -21.07 -9.36 -2.67
C LYS A 110 -20.76 -8.38 -3.80
N LYS A 111 -19.54 -8.48 -4.31
CA LYS A 111 -19.02 -7.73 -5.45
C LYS A 111 -18.59 -8.70 -6.55
N THR A 112 -18.72 -8.29 -7.80
CA THR A 112 -18.24 -9.06 -8.96
C THR A 112 -17.06 -8.37 -9.58
N LEU A 113 -15.95 -9.11 -9.76
CA LEU A 113 -14.71 -8.62 -10.36
C LEU A 113 -14.26 -9.52 -11.50
N PRO A 114 -13.43 -8.98 -12.46
CA PRO A 114 -13.09 -9.68 -13.69
C PRO A 114 -11.87 -10.61 -13.58
N TYR A 115 -11.26 -10.72 -12.39
CA TYR A 115 -10.10 -11.58 -12.16
C TYR A 115 -10.25 -12.34 -10.86
N THR A 116 -9.53 -13.47 -10.75
CA THR A 116 -9.38 -14.21 -9.50
C THR A 116 -7.90 -14.48 -9.25
N SER A 117 -7.53 -14.57 -7.98
CA SER A 117 -6.19 -14.91 -7.51
C SER A 117 -6.26 -15.56 -6.13
N ALA A 118 -5.12 -15.73 -5.46
CA ALA A 118 -5.08 -16.13 -4.06
C ALA A 118 -4.20 -15.17 -3.25
N ARG A 119 -4.55 -15.03 -1.96
CA ARG A 119 -3.76 -14.42 -0.89
C ARG A 119 -3.70 -15.39 0.26
N LEU A 120 -2.51 -15.96 0.48
CA LEU A 120 -2.23 -16.85 1.60
C LEU A 120 -1.65 -16.05 2.75
N ARG A 121 -1.96 -16.45 3.99
CA ARG A 121 -1.45 -15.81 5.21
C ARG A 121 -1.13 -16.83 6.30
N THR A 122 -0.14 -16.49 7.13
CA THR A 122 0.25 -17.32 8.29
C THR A 122 -0.41 -16.87 9.59
N LYS A 123 -1.39 -15.95 9.58
CA LYS A 123 -2.04 -15.38 10.77
C LYS A 123 -2.52 -16.46 11.73
N GLY A 124 -2.03 -16.43 12.98
CA GLY A 124 -2.34 -17.42 14.02
C GLY A 124 -1.70 -18.80 13.84
N LYS A 125 -0.86 -18.97 12.81
CA LYS A 125 -0.17 -20.21 12.46
C LYS A 125 1.35 -20.01 12.37
N GLY A 126 1.78 -18.78 12.14
CA GLY A 126 3.16 -18.34 12.07
C GLY A 126 3.18 -16.81 12.25
N ASP A 127 3.35 -16.37 13.49
CA ASP A 127 3.41 -14.97 13.87
C ASP A 127 4.73 -14.71 14.58
N TRP A 128 5.52 -13.77 14.06
CA TRP A 128 6.87 -13.54 14.58
C TRP A 128 7.07 -12.07 14.97
N LYS A 129 7.91 -11.89 15.97
CA LYS A 129 8.48 -10.61 16.33
C LYS A 129 9.98 -10.72 16.21
N TYR A 130 10.55 -9.99 15.25
CA TYR A 130 11.96 -10.03 14.90
C TYR A 130 12.42 -11.36 14.27
N GLY A 131 13.61 -11.34 13.70
CA GLY A 131 14.18 -12.50 13.05
C GLY A 131 14.61 -12.22 11.61
N ARG A 132 14.87 -13.29 10.86
CA ARG A 132 15.07 -13.25 9.41
C ARG A 132 13.93 -14.04 8.77
N ILE A 133 13.19 -13.37 7.92
CA ILE A 133 12.14 -13.95 7.08
C ILE A 133 12.71 -14.04 5.66
N GLU A 134 12.69 -15.22 5.08
CA GLU A 134 13.31 -15.51 3.79
C GLU A 134 12.35 -16.29 2.91
N VAL A 135 12.15 -15.83 1.69
CA VAL A 135 11.28 -16.45 0.70
C VAL A 135 12.05 -16.55 -0.62
N ARG A 136 12.16 -17.75 -1.17
CA ARG A 136 12.68 -17.96 -2.52
C ARG A 136 11.54 -18.07 -3.49
N ALA A 137 11.47 -17.13 -4.42
CA ALA A 137 10.34 -17.02 -5.35
C ALA A 137 10.75 -16.53 -6.73
N LYS A 138 9.95 -16.92 -7.72
CA LYS A 138 9.93 -16.33 -9.06
C LYS A 138 8.64 -15.53 -9.19
N LEU A 139 8.78 -14.23 -9.46
CA LEU A 139 7.67 -13.29 -9.46
C LEU A 139 7.00 -13.22 -10.84
N PRO A 140 5.67 -13.14 -10.95
CA PRO A 140 5.00 -12.91 -12.22
C PRO A 140 5.23 -11.49 -12.72
N ALA A 141 5.19 -11.32 -14.04
CA ALA A 141 5.35 -10.04 -14.70
C ALA A 141 4.23 -9.77 -15.72
N GLY A 142 3.98 -8.51 -16.00
CA GLY A 142 2.99 -8.02 -16.96
C GLY A 142 2.38 -6.70 -16.52
N GLN A 143 1.85 -5.92 -17.47
CA GLN A 143 1.12 -4.71 -17.15
C GLN A 143 -0.05 -5.03 -16.21
N GLY A 144 -0.17 -4.28 -15.12
CA GLY A 144 -1.23 -4.47 -14.12
C GLY A 144 -1.07 -5.73 -13.24
N ILE A 145 0.10 -6.36 -13.19
CA ILE A 145 0.41 -7.49 -12.31
C ILE A 145 1.24 -7.02 -11.12
N TRP A 146 0.81 -7.42 -9.92
CA TRP A 146 1.39 -6.96 -8.67
C TRP A 146 1.57 -8.13 -7.68
N PRO A 147 2.67 -8.89 -7.76
CA PRO A 147 3.05 -9.85 -6.73
C PRO A 147 3.57 -9.13 -5.49
N ALA A 148 3.25 -9.68 -4.32
CA ALA A 148 3.73 -9.19 -3.03
C ALA A 148 4.05 -10.33 -2.07
N ILE A 149 5.14 -10.16 -1.32
CA ILE A 149 5.56 -10.95 -0.16
C ILE A 149 5.75 -9.94 0.96
N TRP A 150 4.88 -9.94 1.94
CA TRP A 150 4.73 -8.87 2.89
C TRP A 150 4.19 -9.33 4.25
N MET A 151 4.10 -8.45 5.22
CA MET A 151 3.67 -8.80 6.57
C MET A 151 2.72 -7.75 7.13
N LEU A 152 1.68 -8.21 7.84
CA LEU A 152 0.77 -7.39 8.62
C LEU A 152 0.87 -7.70 10.11
N PRO A 153 0.58 -6.72 10.99
CA PRO A 153 0.51 -6.94 12.42
C PRO A 153 -0.57 -7.98 12.75
N THR A 154 -0.26 -8.90 13.67
CA THR A 154 -1.22 -9.94 14.06
C THR A 154 -2.33 -9.37 14.95
N ASP A 155 -1.97 -8.49 15.88
CA ASP A 155 -2.84 -8.04 16.95
C ASP A 155 -3.36 -6.60 16.77
N PHE A 156 -2.92 -5.87 15.76
CA PHE A 156 -3.28 -4.45 15.49
C PHE A 156 -3.27 -3.56 16.76
N LYS A 157 -2.24 -3.69 17.57
CA LYS A 157 -2.13 -3.09 18.90
C LYS A 157 -2.23 -1.56 18.93
N TYR A 158 -1.81 -0.90 17.86
CA TYR A 158 -1.75 0.55 17.76
C TYR A 158 -2.88 1.14 16.90
N GLY A 159 -3.96 0.39 16.69
CA GLY A 159 -5.07 0.79 15.82
C GLY A 159 -5.04 0.07 14.47
N ILE A 160 -5.96 0.43 13.59
CA ILE A 160 -6.05 -0.17 12.25
C ILE A 160 -4.84 0.22 11.38
N TRP A 161 -4.82 -0.26 10.15
CA TRP A 161 -3.80 0.06 9.16
C TRP A 161 -3.70 1.60 8.94
N ALA A 162 -2.52 2.25 8.88
CA ALA A 162 -1.19 1.69 9.07
C ALA A 162 -0.58 2.05 10.45
N ALA A 163 -1.41 2.47 11.43
CA ALA A 163 -0.91 2.81 12.77
C ALA A 163 -0.21 1.61 13.44
N SER A 164 -0.67 0.39 13.17
CA SER A 164 -0.02 -0.85 13.62
C SER A 164 1.07 -1.37 12.67
N GLY A 165 1.31 -0.69 11.53
CA GLY A 165 2.40 -1.00 10.60
C GLY A 165 2.04 -1.99 9.49
N GLU A 166 2.92 -2.04 8.48
CA GLU A 166 3.01 -3.05 7.42
C GLU A 166 4.47 -3.13 6.97
N ILE A 167 4.94 -4.31 6.61
CA ILE A 167 6.32 -4.54 6.15
C ILE A 167 6.26 -5.30 4.84
N ASP A 168 6.73 -4.66 3.76
CA ASP A 168 6.81 -5.28 2.44
C ASP A 168 8.24 -5.78 2.23
N ILE A 169 8.39 -7.10 2.20
CA ILE A 169 9.68 -7.75 1.96
C ILE A 169 10.05 -7.58 0.49
N VAL A 170 9.09 -7.82 -0.40
CA VAL A 170 9.21 -7.55 -1.83
C VAL A 170 7.85 -7.29 -2.46
N GLU A 171 7.81 -6.23 -3.25
CA GLU A 171 6.74 -5.95 -4.18
C GLU A 171 7.32 -5.67 -5.56
N MET A 172 6.60 -6.04 -6.61
CA MET A 172 6.99 -5.74 -7.98
C MET A 172 5.77 -5.29 -8.79
N VAL A 173 5.93 -4.20 -9.52
CA VAL A 173 4.95 -3.75 -10.51
C VAL A 173 5.62 -3.49 -11.86
N SER A 174 4.92 -3.78 -12.93
CA SER A 174 5.40 -3.50 -14.29
C SER A 174 5.08 -2.06 -14.63
N GLN A 175 6.07 -1.18 -14.57
CA GLN A 175 5.84 0.26 -14.73
C GLN A 175 5.85 0.72 -16.19
N LYS A 176 6.58 0.05 -17.09
CA LYS A 176 6.66 0.46 -18.52
C LYS A 176 7.18 -0.68 -19.41
N PRO A 177 6.73 -0.76 -20.68
CA PRO A 177 7.23 -1.75 -21.63
C PRO A 177 8.74 -1.66 -21.89
N GLU A 178 9.32 -0.45 -21.80
CA GLU A 178 10.75 -0.20 -22.05
C GLU A 178 11.66 -0.57 -20.89
N ASN A 179 11.12 -0.78 -19.69
CA ASN A 179 11.85 -1.28 -18.53
C ASN A 179 11.02 -2.32 -17.76
N PRO A 180 10.74 -3.46 -18.39
CA PRO A 180 9.90 -4.46 -17.78
C PRO A 180 10.63 -5.15 -16.61
N ASN A 181 10.06 -5.10 -15.43
CA ASN A 181 10.19 -6.11 -14.38
C ASN A 181 11.59 -6.34 -13.78
N LYS A 182 12.45 -5.32 -13.78
CA LYS A 182 13.79 -5.44 -13.19
C LYS A 182 13.95 -4.69 -11.87
N GLU A 183 12.89 -4.09 -11.36
CA GLU A 183 12.91 -3.35 -10.11
C GLU A 183 11.90 -3.93 -9.12
N ILE A 184 12.35 -4.15 -7.91
CA ILE A 184 11.53 -4.52 -6.77
C ILE A 184 11.64 -3.48 -5.68
N HIS A 185 10.64 -3.46 -4.79
CA HIS A 185 10.53 -2.52 -3.71
C HIS A 185 10.45 -3.24 -2.37
N GLY A 186 11.17 -2.73 -1.37
CA GLY A 186 11.04 -3.09 0.03
C GLY A 186 10.59 -1.86 0.80
N THR A 187 9.44 -1.94 1.46
CA THR A 187 8.73 -0.78 2.01
C THR A 187 8.28 -1.06 3.44
N ILE A 188 8.02 -0.02 4.21
CA ILE A 188 7.23 -0.07 5.44
C ILE A 188 6.16 1.01 5.41
N HIS A 189 4.93 0.69 5.84
CA HIS A 189 3.85 1.63 6.05
C HIS A 189 3.61 1.80 7.55
N TYR A 190 3.43 3.05 8.02
CA TYR A 190 3.38 3.37 9.43
C TYR A 190 2.76 4.74 9.70
N GLY A 191 2.81 5.20 10.93
CA GLY A 191 2.40 6.53 11.33
C GLY A 191 1.04 6.55 11.99
N LYS A 192 0.05 7.05 11.31
CA LYS A 192 -1.36 7.07 11.74
C LYS A 192 -2.18 6.06 10.96
N GLU A 193 -3.42 5.88 11.38
CA GLU A 193 -4.43 5.22 10.57
C GLU A 193 -4.64 5.97 9.25
N TRP A 194 -5.00 5.22 8.22
CA TRP A 194 -5.35 5.82 6.93
C TRP A 194 -6.47 6.89 7.10
N PRO A 195 -6.44 8.03 6.38
CA PRO A 195 -5.52 8.40 5.30
C PRO A 195 -4.25 9.16 5.75
N ASN A 196 -3.98 9.23 7.04
CA ASN A 196 -2.87 10.00 7.61
C ASN A 196 -1.59 9.17 7.85
N ASN A 197 -1.52 8.00 7.22
CA ASN A 197 -0.33 7.17 7.22
C ASN A 197 0.76 7.72 6.31
N VAL A 198 1.97 7.26 6.56
CA VAL A 198 3.14 7.49 5.72
C VAL A 198 3.80 6.17 5.37
N PHE A 199 4.68 6.20 4.38
CA PHE A 199 5.53 5.06 4.04
C PHE A 199 6.96 5.50 3.76
N SER A 200 7.88 4.56 3.81
CA SER A 200 9.25 4.73 3.36
C SER A 200 9.80 3.41 2.86
N GLY A 201 10.59 3.45 1.80
CA GLY A 201 11.10 2.25 1.17
C GLY A 201 12.32 2.53 0.31
N GLU A 202 12.91 1.44 -0.21
CA GLU A 202 14.00 1.48 -1.18
C GLU A 202 13.77 0.43 -2.25
N SER A 203 14.28 0.72 -3.44
CA SER A 203 14.22 -0.23 -4.55
C SER A 203 15.55 -0.91 -4.82
N TYR A 204 15.47 -2.11 -5.39
CA TYR A 204 16.59 -2.85 -5.94
C TYR A 204 16.32 -3.17 -7.41
N THR A 205 17.27 -2.81 -8.27
CA THR A 205 17.20 -3.07 -9.71
C THR A 205 18.15 -4.22 -10.08
N PHE A 206 17.61 -5.29 -10.66
CA PHE A 206 18.39 -6.39 -11.19
C PHE A 206 19.16 -5.97 -12.44
N LYS A 207 20.47 -6.24 -12.48
CA LYS A 207 21.33 -5.86 -13.61
C LYS A 207 21.42 -6.97 -14.65
N ASP A 208 21.71 -8.20 -14.19
CA ASP A 208 22.10 -9.32 -15.02
C ASP A 208 21.08 -10.47 -15.00
N SER A 209 20.03 -10.38 -14.19
CA SER A 209 18.95 -11.35 -14.04
C SER A 209 17.58 -10.70 -14.20
N ASP A 210 16.54 -11.53 -14.21
CA ASP A 210 15.14 -11.11 -14.37
C ASP A 210 14.27 -11.87 -13.36
N PRO A 211 13.74 -11.21 -12.33
CA PRO A 211 12.96 -11.87 -11.27
C PRO A 211 11.68 -12.54 -11.77
N SER A 212 11.29 -12.29 -13.02
CA SER A 212 10.16 -12.99 -13.64
C SER A 212 10.54 -14.28 -14.37
N LYS A 213 11.83 -14.52 -14.56
CA LYS A 213 12.34 -15.70 -15.26
C LYS A 213 13.12 -16.64 -14.35
N GLU A 214 13.69 -16.11 -13.28
CA GLU A 214 14.59 -16.82 -12.38
C GLU A 214 14.10 -16.72 -10.95
N PHE A 215 14.42 -17.73 -10.13
CA PHE A 215 14.17 -17.68 -8.70
C PHE A 215 15.23 -16.83 -8.01
N HIS A 216 14.77 -15.94 -7.16
CA HIS A 216 15.59 -15.15 -6.27
C HIS A 216 15.15 -15.34 -4.82
N THR A 217 16.07 -15.15 -3.88
CA THR A 217 15.78 -15.14 -2.45
C THR A 217 15.55 -13.72 -1.99
N TYR A 218 14.37 -13.44 -1.49
CA TYR A 218 13.99 -12.17 -0.87
C TYR A 218 13.98 -12.34 0.62
N ALA A 219 14.70 -11.50 1.35
CA ALA A 219 14.76 -11.62 2.78
C ALA A 219 14.71 -10.29 3.51
N LEU A 220 14.07 -10.33 4.69
CA LEU A 220 14.05 -9.27 5.68
C LEU A 220 14.79 -9.75 6.93
N GLU A 221 15.78 -9.01 7.40
CA GLU A 221 16.27 -9.13 8.77
C GLU A 221 15.65 -7.99 9.60
N TRP A 222 14.80 -8.36 10.52
CA TRP A 222 14.05 -7.44 11.36
C TRP A 222 14.50 -7.54 12.81
N ALA A 223 15.00 -6.43 13.34
CA ALA A 223 15.48 -6.28 14.70
C ALA A 223 14.79 -5.13 15.41
N ASP A 224 14.92 -5.05 16.72
CA ASP A 224 14.49 -3.85 17.44
C ASP A 224 15.27 -2.63 16.96
N GLY A 225 14.54 -1.69 16.36
CA GLY A 225 15.10 -0.44 15.85
C GLY A 225 15.83 -0.48 14.50
N GLU A 226 15.94 -1.64 13.84
CA GLU A 226 16.59 -1.74 12.52
C GLU A 226 15.96 -2.83 11.65
N MET A 227 15.63 -2.52 10.40
CA MET A 227 15.24 -3.47 9.37
C MET A 227 16.23 -3.44 8.21
N ARG A 228 16.48 -4.60 7.58
CA ARG A 228 17.41 -4.77 6.46
C ARG A 228 16.79 -5.66 5.41
N TRP A 229 16.83 -5.22 4.16
CA TRP A 229 16.30 -5.93 3.00
C TRP A 229 17.42 -6.54 2.17
N TYR A 230 17.18 -7.75 1.67
CA TYR A 230 18.14 -8.54 0.91
C TYR A 230 17.53 -9.12 -0.35
N VAL A 231 18.36 -9.22 -1.40
CA VAL A 231 18.11 -10.05 -2.59
C VAL A 231 19.33 -10.94 -2.76
N ASP A 232 19.14 -12.26 -2.83
CA ASP A 232 20.21 -13.26 -2.96
C ASP A 232 21.35 -13.02 -1.95
N ASP A 233 20.98 -12.78 -0.68
CA ASP A 233 21.85 -12.38 0.42
C ASP A 233 22.61 -11.04 0.26
N TYR A 234 22.38 -10.34 -0.85
CA TYR A 234 22.92 -8.99 -1.01
C TYR A 234 22.06 -7.98 -0.23
N HIS A 235 22.61 -7.44 0.86
CA HIS A 235 21.97 -6.39 1.64
C HIS A 235 21.94 -5.08 0.83
N TYR A 236 20.76 -4.65 0.36
CA TYR A 236 20.62 -3.47 -0.47
C TYR A 236 20.07 -2.24 0.28
N ALA A 237 19.27 -2.45 1.34
CA ALA A 237 18.63 -1.36 2.07
C ALA A 237 18.53 -1.60 3.58
N SER A 238 18.56 -0.53 4.35
CA SER A 238 18.23 -0.50 5.79
C SER A 238 17.31 0.65 6.12
N GLN A 239 16.40 0.42 7.07
CA GLN A 239 15.59 1.45 7.74
C GLN A 239 15.76 1.36 9.26
N PHE A 240 15.55 2.49 9.95
CA PHE A 240 15.83 2.63 11.38
C PHE A 240 14.64 3.23 12.12
N SER A 241 14.49 2.88 13.41
CA SER A 241 13.39 3.40 14.25
C SER A 241 13.41 4.91 14.48
N SER A 242 14.51 5.56 14.17
CA SER A 242 14.54 7.03 14.12
C SER A 242 13.73 7.62 12.97
N GLY A 243 13.29 6.82 12.01
CA GLY A 243 12.56 7.22 10.82
C GLY A 243 11.20 6.56 10.67
N TRP A 244 10.70 5.89 11.70
CA TRP A 244 9.31 5.41 11.75
C TRP A 244 8.67 5.72 13.11
N TYR A 245 7.36 5.70 13.18
CA TYR A 245 6.60 6.01 14.38
C TYR A 245 5.21 5.38 14.32
N SER A 246 4.54 5.29 15.46
CA SER A 246 3.10 5.16 15.54
C SER A 246 2.53 6.31 16.37
N GLN A 247 1.52 6.99 15.86
CA GLN A 247 0.87 8.11 16.53
C GLN A 247 -0.61 7.79 16.70
N ILE A 248 -1.04 7.63 17.94
CA ILE A 248 -2.37 7.17 18.31
C ILE A 248 -2.98 8.08 19.36
N LYS A 249 -4.28 7.95 19.62
CA LYS A 249 -4.97 8.64 20.71
C LYS A 249 -4.86 7.85 22.02
N ASN A 250 -4.70 8.55 23.12
CA ASN A 250 -4.84 8.00 24.46
C ASN A 250 -6.33 7.86 24.87
N ALA A 251 -6.60 7.43 26.10
CA ALA A 251 -7.95 7.28 26.62
C ALA A 251 -8.73 8.61 26.73
N ASP A 252 -8.00 9.73 26.82
CA ASP A 252 -8.57 11.07 26.92
C ASP A 252 -8.82 11.69 25.51
N GLY A 253 -8.46 10.98 24.45
CA GLY A 253 -8.59 11.42 23.07
C GLY A 253 -7.39 12.21 22.51
N ASP A 254 -6.36 12.44 23.32
CA ASP A 254 -5.17 13.18 22.93
C ASP A 254 -4.22 12.34 22.09
N TRP A 255 -3.69 12.91 21.01
CA TRP A 255 -2.66 12.28 20.22
C TRP A 255 -1.34 12.20 20.98
N TYR A 256 -0.64 11.08 20.83
CA TYR A 256 0.73 10.94 21.33
C TYR A 256 1.54 9.99 20.42
N ASN A 257 2.85 10.16 20.42
CA ASN A 257 3.78 9.24 19.77
C ASN A 257 4.02 8.04 20.69
N VAL A 258 3.77 6.84 20.18
CA VAL A 258 4.07 5.61 20.92
C VAL A 258 5.60 5.48 21.05
N PRO A 259 6.12 5.29 22.26
CA PRO A 259 7.57 5.21 22.48
C PRO A 259 8.17 3.92 21.94
N GLY A 260 9.51 3.92 21.78
CA GLY A 260 10.28 2.76 21.32
C GLY A 260 10.25 2.59 19.81
N SER A 261 10.27 1.34 19.36
CA SER A 261 10.30 0.98 17.94
C SER A 261 8.90 0.70 17.35
N ALA A 262 7.85 1.29 17.94
CA ALA A 262 6.49 1.18 17.41
C ALA A 262 6.39 1.77 15.99
N PRO A 263 5.59 1.17 15.10
CA PRO A 263 4.72 0.01 15.32
C PRO A 263 5.42 -1.36 15.19
N PHE A 264 6.70 -1.39 14.79
CA PHE A 264 7.42 -2.61 14.44
C PHE A 264 8.08 -3.29 15.64
N ASN A 265 7.46 -3.24 16.80
CA ASN A 265 7.84 -3.91 18.03
C ASN A 265 6.76 -4.90 18.53
N GLU A 266 5.89 -5.33 17.62
CA GLU A 266 4.83 -6.32 17.87
C GLU A 266 4.96 -7.52 16.92
N ARG A 267 4.06 -8.51 17.01
CA ARG A 267 4.07 -9.68 16.15
C ARG A 267 3.43 -9.38 14.80
N PHE A 268 4.05 -9.88 13.74
CA PHE A 268 3.55 -9.81 12.37
C PHE A 268 3.42 -11.21 11.79
N HIS A 269 2.45 -11.41 10.91
CA HIS A 269 2.26 -12.60 10.10
C HIS A 269 2.58 -12.31 8.64
N LEU A 270 2.98 -13.35 7.90
CA LEU A 270 3.37 -13.27 6.49
C LEU A 270 2.14 -13.39 5.59
N LEU A 271 2.16 -12.66 4.48
CA LEU A 271 1.18 -12.74 3.38
C LEU A 271 1.92 -12.92 2.05
N LEU A 272 1.33 -13.76 1.18
CA LEU A 272 1.80 -14.01 -0.18
C LEU A 272 0.62 -13.85 -1.13
N ASN A 273 0.72 -12.99 -2.15
CA ASN A 273 -0.35 -12.83 -3.13
C ASN A 273 0.14 -12.35 -4.51
N VAL A 274 -0.73 -12.50 -5.48
CA VAL A 274 -0.64 -11.82 -6.77
C VAL A 274 -1.90 -10.97 -6.92
N ALA A 275 -1.77 -9.65 -6.84
CA ALA A 275 -2.85 -8.72 -7.16
C ALA A 275 -2.89 -8.43 -8.67
N VAL A 276 -4.04 -7.97 -9.14
CA VAL A 276 -4.28 -7.62 -10.56
C VAL A 276 -4.95 -6.26 -10.62
N GLY A 277 -4.36 -5.33 -11.37
CA GLY A 277 -4.83 -3.96 -11.41
C GLY A 277 -4.55 -3.19 -10.12
N GLY A 278 -5.13 -2.04 -10.00
CA GLY A 278 -4.99 -1.16 -8.84
C GLY A 278 -4.32 0.16 -9.17
N ASN A 279 -4.32 1.05 -8.19
CA ASN A 279 -3.85 2.43 -8.37
C ASN A 279 -2.36 2.53 -8.75
N TRP A 280 -1.52 1.60 -8.30
CA TRP A 280 -0.08 1.62 -8.55
C TRP A 280 0.32 0.94 -9.86
N PRO A 281 -0.02 -0.35 -10.12
CA PRO A 281 0.36 -1.00 -11.37
C PRO A 281 -0.47 -0.55 -12.59
N GLY A 282 -1.62 0.10 -12.36
CA GLY A 282 -2.61 0.35 -13.38
C GLY A 282 -3.36 -0.93 -13.80
N GLU A 283 -4.20 -0.84 -14.80
CA GLU A 283 -4.98 -1.99 -15.28
C GLU A 283 -4.15 -2.88 -16.23
N PRO A 284 -4.43 -4.20 -16.25
CA PRO A 284 -3.93 -5.08 -17.30
C PRO A 284 -4.41 -4.64 -18.69
N ASP A 285 -3.55 -4.76 -19.69
CA ASP A 285 -3.86 -4.49 -21.09
C ASP A 285 -3.77 -5.76 -21.98
N GLU A 286 -3.78 -5.59 -23.29
CA GLU A 286 -3.69 -6.69 -24.25
C GLU A 286 -2.32 -7.40 -24.25
N THR A 287 -1.28 -6.79 -23.68
CA THR A 287 0.04 -7.39 -23.52
C THR A 287 0.09 -8.39 -22.36
N THR A 288 -0.79 -8.24 -21.37
CA THR A 288 -0.86 -9.11 -20.18
C THR A 288 -1.50 -10.45 -20.54
N LYS A 289 -0.74 -11.52 -20.46
CA LYS A 289 -1.21 -12.88 -20.78
C LYS A 289 -1.58 -13.62 -19.48
N PHE A 290 -2.84 -14.04 -19.40
CA PHE A 290 -3.34 -14.87 -18.31
C PHE A 290 -3.40 -16.35 -18.73
N PRO A 291 -3.23 -17.31 -17.76
CA PRO A 291 -2.94 -17.08 -16.35
C PRO A 291 -1.51 -16.60 -16.13
N VAL A 292 -1.29 -15.81 -15.05
CA VAL A 292 0.03 -15.45 -14.52
C VAL A 292 0.19 -16.04 -13.13
N GLN A 293 1.43 -16.38 -12.74
CA GLN A 293 1.64 -17.03 -11.44
C GLN A 293 2.95 -16.62 -10.77
N MET A 294 2.92 -16.52 -9.45
CA MET A 294 4.08 -16.54 -8.59
C MET A 294 4.39 -17.98 -8.22
N GLU A 295 5.66 -18.36 -8.30
CA GLU A 295 6.16 -19.66 -7.87
C GLU A 295 7.03 -19.44 -6.64
N VAL A 296 6.72 -20.11 -5.52
CA VAL A 296 7.47 -20.01 -4.27
C VAL A 296 8.08 -21.38 -3.98
N ASP A 297 9.41 -21.42 -3.94
CA ASP A 297 10.19 -22.65 -3.69
C ASP A 297 10.18 -22.98 -2.19
N TYR A 298 10.45 -21.99 -1.35
CA TYR A 298 10.35 -22.14 0.09
C TYR A 298 10.04 -20.84 0.81
N VAL A 299 9.55 -20.97 2.03
CA VAL A 299 9.47 -19.92 3.05
C VAL A 299 10.20 -20.40 4.30
N ARG A 300 11.15 -19.62 4.80
CA ARG A 300 11.94 -19.95 6.00
C ARG A 300 12.01 -18.77 6.95
N VAL A 301 11.81 -19.03 8.22
CA VAL A 301 11.92 -18.03 9.28
C VAL A 301 12.95 -18.49 10.30
N TYR A 302 13.87 -17.56 10.61
CA TYR A 302 14.99 -17.81 11.49
C TYR A 302 14.98 -16.84 12.67
N SER A 303 15.36 -17.34 13.83
CA SER A 303 15.70 -16.55 15.02
C SER A 303 17.21 -16.41 15.19
N CYS A 304 17.65 -15.42 15.94
CA CYS A 304 19.05 -15.24 16.31
C CYS A 304 19.24 -15.43 17.83
N PRO A 305 19.55 -16.64 18.30
CA PRO A 305 19.51 -16.98 19.72
C PRO A 305 20.59 -16.31 20.59
N LYS A 306 21.64 -15.80 19.96
CA LYS A 306 22.71 -15.05 20.65
C LYS A 306 22.49 -13.53 20.60
N ALA A 307 21.35 -13.10 20.10
CA ALA A 307 21.09 -11.70 19.96
C ALA A 307 20.66 -11.06 21.29
N SER A 308 21.34 -10.02 21.67
CA SER A 308 20.67 -8.86 22.25
C SER A 308 19.56 -8.40 21.26
N ALA A 309 18.61 -7.60 21.72
CA ALA A 309 17.50 -7.05 20.91
C ALA A 309 17.89 -6.51 19.52
N SER A 310 19.18 -6.30 19.25
CA SER A 310 19.71 -5.75 18.00
C SER A 310 20.01 -6.76 16.90
N LEU A 311 19.89 -8.09 17.13
CA LEU A 311 20.27 -9.18 16.20
C LEU A 311 21.64 -9.02 15.51
N ARG A 312 22.53 -8.21 16.08
CA ARG A 312 23.82 -7.80 15.45
C ARG A 312 24.75 -8.98 15.19
N THR A 313 24.63 -10.04 15.98
CA THR A 313 25.53 -11.20 15.90
C THR A 313 25.25 -12.10 14.72
N CYS A 314 24.02 -12.10 14.18
CA CYS A 314 23.63 -12.90 13.02
C CYS A 314 23.56 -12.09 11.72
N ALA A 315 23.49 -10.76 11.80
CA ALA A 315 23.28 -9.88 10.66
C ALA A 315 24.43 -9.94 9.63
N SER A 316 24.04 -10.02 8.35
CA SER A 316 24.96 -9.85 7.21
C SER A 316 24.86 -8.43 6.67
N LYS A 317 25.77 -7.53 7.09
CA LYS A 317 25.70 -6.11 6.76
C LYS A 317 26.61 -5.74 5.60
N ASN A 318 26.04 -5.06 4.60
CA ASN A 318 26.77 -4.36 3.57
C ASN A 318 26.85 -2.87 3.92
N ARG A 319 28.06 -2.32 4.07
CA ARG A 319 28.26 -0.90 4.40
C ARG A 319 27.81 0.06 3.28
N ARG A 320 27.60 -0.46 2.06
CA ARG A 320 27.15 0.31 0.88
C ARG A 320 25.64 0.21 0.67
N ALA A 321 24.92 -0.55 1.50
CA ALA A 321 23.47 -0.61 1.43
C ALA A 321 22.87 0.79 1.64
N LYS A 322 21.83 1.09 0.90
CA LYS A 322 21.11 2.35 1.06
C LYS A 322 20.55 2.45 2.48
N ARG A 323 20.59 3.64 3.03
CA ARG A 323 20.07 3.93 4.37
C ARG A 323 18.93 4.90 4.25
N ASN A 324 17.72 4.41 4.47
CA ASN A 324 16.53 5.24 4.50
C ASN A 324 16.25 5.67 5.94
N PHE A 325 16.12 6.97 6.15
CA PHE A 325 15.84 7.55 7.47
C PHE A 325 14.36 7.84 7.68
N GLY A 326 13.51 7.42 6.74
CA GLY A 326 12.06 7.47 6.85
C GLY A 326 11.50 8.87 7.09
N ASN A 327 10.40 8.92 7.84
CA ASN A 327 9.68 10.14 8.16
C ASN A 327 9.71 10.38 9.67
N GLN A 328 9.93 11.63 10.07
CA GLN A 328 9.75 12.02 11.48
C GLN A 328 8.26 12.13 11.80
N PRO A 329 7.85 11.81 13.03
CA PRO A 329 6.47 12.02 13.44
C PRO A 329 6.10 13.51 13.31
N PRO A 330 4.93 13.83 12.76
CA PRO A 330 4.45 15.20 12.76
C PRO A 330 4.31 15.72 14.19
N GLN A 331 4.38 17.03 14.34
CA GLN A 331 4.12 17.65 15.62
C GLN A 331 2.71 17.28 16.09
N ILE A 332 2.61 16.89 17.36
CA ILE A 332 1.31 16.63 17.97
C ILE A 332 0.61 17.97 18.19
N VAL A 333 -0.56 18.11 17.60
CA VAL A 333 -1.47 19.23 17.85
C VAL A 333 -2.76 18.64 18.40
N ASN A 334 -2.95 18.77 19.70
CA ASN A 334 -4.23 18.49 20.32
C ASN A 334 -5.08 19.75 20.19
N ILE A 335 -6.15 19.66 19.41
CA ILE A 335 -7.02 20.80 19.10
C ILE A 335 -8.03 20.90 20.22
N GLU A 336 -7.91 21.95 21.04
CA GLU A 336 -8.96 22.28 22.00
C GLU A 336 -10.14 22.90 21.24
N PHE A 337 -11.32 22.33 21.40
CA PHE A 337 -12.57 22.86 20.85
C PHE A 337 -13.72 22.59 21.84
N ASP A 338 -14.76 23.41 21.77
CA ASP A 338 -15.98 23.19 22.53
C ASP A 338 -16.73 21.99 21.90
N PRO A 339 -16.90 20.85 22.62
CA PRO A 339 -17.61 19.70 22.06
C PRO A 339 -19.08 19.99 21.75
N ASP A 340 -19.63 21.07 22.32
CA ASP A 340 -21.01 21.49 22.07
C ASP A 340 -21.17 22.35 20.80
N PHE A 341 -20.07 22.64 20.05
CA PHE A 341 -20.13 23.40 18.79
C PHE A 341 -21.16 22.80 17.81
N ILE A 342 -21.31 21.47 17.80
CA ILE A 342 -22.25 20.76 16.95
C ILE A 342 -23.72 21.03 17.27
N LYS A 343 -24.03 21.63 18.44
CA LYS A 343 -25.40 22.00 18.86
C LYS A 343 -25.85 23.34 18.31
N ALA A 344 -24.93 24.12 17.75
CA ALA A 344 -25.27 25.43 17.17
C ALA A 344 -26.16 25.30 15.91
N ASP A 345 -26.96 26.30 15.60
CA ASP A 345 -27.76 26.35 14.37
C ASP A 345 -26.90 26.46 13.11
N THR A 346 -25.70 26.99 13.27
CA THR A 346 -24.68 27.08 12.22
C THR A 346 -23.36 26.59 12.76
N VAL A 347 -22.77 25.60 12.07
CA VAL A 347 -21.40 25.12 12.35
C VAL A 347 -20.48 25.61 11.24
N VAL A 348 -19.54 26.50 11.59
CA VAL A 348 -18.54 27.02 10.68
C VAL A 348 -17.35 26.06 10.63
N VAL A 349 -16.97 25.65 9.40
CA VAL A 349 -15.78 24.83 9.13
C VAL A 349 -14.61 25.72 8.71
N TYR A 350 -14.88 26.74 7.90
CA TYR A 350 -13.93 27.73 7.45
C TYR A 350 -14.64 29.11 7.27
N GLY A 351 -14.00 30.14 7.81
CA GLY A 351 -14.33 31.53 7.58
C GLY A 351 -13.08 32.29 7.18
N ASP A 352 -12.64 33.30 7.93
CA ASP A 352 -11.33 33.95 7.73
C ASP A 352 -10.14 32.99 8.01
N ALA A 353 -10.38 31.87 8.65
CA ALA A 353 -9.46 30.76 8.92
C ALA A 353 -10.24 29.47 9.13
N SER A 354 -9.53 28.35 9.20
CA SER A 354 -10.12 27.08 9.67
C SER A 354 -10.60 27.21 11.10
N VAL A 355 -11.84 26.79 11.34
CA VAL A 355 -12.46 26.85 12.69
C VAL A 355 -12.30 25.49 13.37
N PRO A 356 -11.63 25.42 14.55
CA PRO A 356 -11.56 24.15 15.30
C PRO A 356 -12.96 23.56 15.54
N PRO A 357 -13.09 22.20 15.43
CA PRO A 357 -12.04 21.21 15.33
C PRO A 357 -11.52 20.94 13.91
N PHE A 358 -11.94 21.67 12.89
CA PHE A 358 -11.58 21.40 11.50
C PHE A 358 -10.26 22.06 11.11
N MET A 359 -9.42 21.29 10.42
CA MET A 359 -8.11 21.72 9.94
C MET A 359 -8.00 21.44 8.45
N THR A 360 -7.29 22.33 7.74
CA THR A 360 -6.94 22.10 6.33
C THR A 360 -5.93 20.99 6.17
N GLY A 361 -6.08 20.19 5.12
CA GLY A 361 -5.12 19.18 4.70
C GLY A 361 -5.11 18.99 3.20
N THR A 362 -4.09 18.29 2.71
CA THR A 362 -3.96 17.92 1.30
C THR A 362 -3.54 16.47 1.17
N TYR A 363 -4.08 15.79 0.16
CA TYR A 363 -3.58 14.50 -0.28
C TYR A 363 -3.10 14.65 -1.72
N VAL A 364 -1.90 14.17 -2.02
CA VAL A 364 -1.31 14.17 -3.36
C VAL A 364 -0.57 12.86 -3.60
N SER A 365 -0.75 12.26 -4.77
CA SER A 365 0.03 11.10 -5.20
C SER A 365 1.36 11.51 -5.85
N ASN A 366 1.40 12.71 -6.44
CA ASN A 366 2.61 13.28 -7.05
C ASN A 366 2.47 14.81 -7.11
N GLY A 367 3.55 15.56 -6.90
CA GLY A 367 3.55 17.00 -6.93
C GLY A 367 3.18 17.66 -5.58
N LYS A 368 2.47 18.80 -5.62
CA LYS A 368 2.15 19.60 -4.42
C LYS A 368 0.84 20.33 -4.56
N ILE A 369 0.06 20.39 -3.48
CA ILE A 369 -1.03 21.35 -3.30
C ILE A 369 -0.63 22.32 -2.19
N GLU A 370 -0.77 23.60 -2.42
CA GLU A 370 -0.58 24.63 -1.40
C GLU A 370 -1.91 25.22 -1.01
N ILE A 371 -2.19 25.32 0.29
CA ILE A 371 -3.31 26.10 0.86
C ILE A 371 -2.70 27.26 1.64
N LYS A 372 -3.11 28.48 1.30
CA LYS A 372 -2.67 29.71 1.96
C LYS A 372 -3.86 30.60 2.24
N GLU A 373 -3.87 31.28 3.36
CA GLU A 373 -4.80 32.35 3.63
C GLU A 373 -4.33 33.62 2.88
N VAL A 374 -5.21 34.21 2.13
CA VAL A 374 -4.96 35.43 1.37
C VAL A 374 -6.09 36.46 1.59
N GLU A 375 -5.75 37.71 1.63
CA GLU A 375 -6.76 38.79 1.74
C GLU A 375 -7.55 38.93 0.44
N GLU A 376 -8.87 38.99 0.53
CA GLU A 376 -9.78 39.19 -0.58
C GLU A 376 -10.67 40.41 -0.33
N GLN A 377 -10.69 41.34 -1.28
CA GLN A 377 -11.41 42.61 -1.13
C GLN A 377 -12.91 42.36 -0.85
N GLY A 378 -13.37 42.87 0.30
CA GLY A 378 -14.78 42.76 0.72
C GLY A 378 -15.17 41.43 1.34
N ARG A 379 -14.19 40.51 1.58
CA ARG A 379 -14.43 39.21 2.19
C ARG A 379 -13.56 38.90 3.42
N GLY A 380 -12.43 39.59 3.60
CA GLY A 380 -11.44 39.26 4.60
C GLY A 380 -10.45 38.19 4.12
N MET A 381 -10.04 37.29 4.98
CA MET A 381 -9.13 36.22 4.62
C MET A 381 -9.89 35.06 3.98
N VAL A 382 -9.36 34.49 2.88
CA VAL A 382 -9.93 33.36 2.18
C VAL A 382 -8.87 32.29 1.92
N ALA A 383 -9.25 31.03 1.86
CA ALA A 383 -8.32 29.95 1.55
C ALA A 383 -8.02 29.91 0.05
N GLN A 384 -6.78 30.26 -0.34
CA GLN A 384 -6.30 30.06 -1.70
C GLN A 384 -5.64 28.68 -1.83
N ILE A 385 -6.13 27.87 -2.77
CA ILE A 385 -5.70 26.51 -3.04
C ILE A 385 -5.04 26.47 -4.41
N SER A 386 -3.75 26.11 -4.47
CA SER A 386 -2.97 26.04 -5.71
C SER A 386 -2.58 24.60 -6.01
N PHE A 387 -3.03 24.06 -7.13
CA PHE A 387 -2.75 22.71 -7.56
C PHE A 387 -1.52 22.69 -8.48
N ASN A 388 -0.39 22.17 -7.96
CA ASN A 388 0.83 21.89 -8.71
C ASN A 388 1.01 20.37 -8.85
N THR A 389 -0.07 19.71 -9.18
CA THR A 389 -0.19 18.25 -9.36
C THR A 389 -1.39 17.98 -10.25
N ASN A 390 -1.41 16.80 -10.88
CA ASN A 390 -2.59 16.30 -11.60
C ASN A 390 -3.42 15.29 -10.80
N GLN A 391 -2.94 14.89 -9.61
CA GLN A 391 -3.59 13.87 -8.78
C GLN A 391 -3.53 14.26 -7.31
N GLY A 392 -4.48 15.06 -6.86
CA GLY A 392 -4.58 15.44 -5.46
C GLY A 392 -5.90 16.12 -5.11
N VAL A 393 -6.11 16.28 -3.80
CA VAL A 393 -7.29 16.93 -3.23
C VAL A 393 -6.90 17.84 -2.07
N ALA A 394 -7.67 18.92 -1.88
CA ALA A 394 -7.64 19.74 -0.69
C ALA A 394 -8.88 19.46 0.16
N TYR A 395 -8.72 19.40 1.48
CA TYR A 395 -9.82 19.07 2.37
C TYR A 395 -9.76 19.80 3.71
N TRP A 396 -10.90 19.82 4.40
CA TRP A 396 -11.07 20.23 5.78
C TRP A 396 -11.49 19.01 6.58
N GLN A 397 -10.77 18.68 7.63
CA GLN A 397 -10.97 17.45 8.39
C GLN A 397 -10.94 17.72 9.90
N GLY A 398 -11.86 17.10 10.62
CA GLY A 398 -11.86 17.03 12.06
C GLY A 398 -11.03 15.86 12.61
N PRO A 399 -10.68 15.89 13.91
CA PRO A 399 -9.91 14.81 14.57
C PRO A 399 -10.72 13.53 14.74
N GLU A 400 -12.04 13.60 14.64
CA GLU A 400 -13.00 12.51 14.79
C GLU A 400 -14.21 12.72 13.89
N GLY A 401 -15.15 11.76 13.86
CA GLY A 401 -16.44 11.91 13.19
C GLY A 401 -17.43 12.68 14.04
N PHE A 402 -18.16 13.60 13.42
CA PHE A 402 -19.19 14.41 14.05
C PHE A 402 -20.56 14.11 13.46
N ASN A 403 -21.60 14.25 14.28
CA ASN A 403 -22.98 14.01 13.86
C ASN A 403 -23.62 15.26 13.26
N PHE A 404 -23.78 15.27 11.94
CA PHE A 404 -24.47 16.30 11.18
C PHE A 404 -25.89 15.89 10.72
N SER A 405 -26.46 14.80 11.22
CA SER A 405 -27.77 14.30 10.78
C SER A 405 -28.93 15.28 11.01
N ASP A 406 -28.79 16.22 11.95
CA ASP A 406 -29.78 17.26 12.26
C ASP A 406 -29.64 18.53 11.40
N PHE A 407 -28.62 18.60 10.56
CA PHE A 407 -28.38 19.74 9.68
C PHE A 407 -29.08 19.55 8.31
N SER A 408 -29.52 20.65 7.73
CA SER A 408 -30.24 20.64 6.45
C SER A 408 -29.30 20.73 5.26
N SER A 409 -28.21 21.51 5.37
CA SER A 409 -27.32 21.77 4.25
C SER A 409 -25.88 22.06 4.67
N ILE A 410 -24.96 21.82 3.73
CA ILE A 410 -23.63 22.43 3.71
C ILE A 410 -23.62 23.56 2.68
N GLU A 411 -23.01 24.70 3.04
CA GLU A 411 -22.86 25.86 2.18
C GLU A 411 -21.40 26.30 2.13
N PHE A 412 -20.94 26.81 0.99
CA PHE A 412 -19.62 27.43 0.83
C PHE A 412 -19.58 28.33 -0.40
N ASP A 413 -18.63 29.27 -0.42
CA ASP A 413 -18.34 30.14 -1.56
C ASP A 413 -17.04 29.69 -2.22
N LEU A 414 -17.01 29.64 -3.56
CA LEU A 414 -15.85 29.23 -4.34
C LEU A 414 -15.65 30.13 -5.53
N MET A 415 -14.37 30.50 -5.82
CA MET A 415 -13.95 31.23 -7.00
C MET A 415 -12.80 30.50 -7.67
N ARG A 416 -12.82 30.38 -8.99
CA ARG A 416 -11.66 30.00 -9.79
C ARG A 416 -10.82 31.22 -10.10
N VAL A 417 -9.60 31.28 -9.56
CA VAL A 417 -8.67 32.41 -9.80
C VAL A 417 -7.91 32.21 -11.10
N VAL A 418 -7.40 30.99 -11.29
CA VAL A 418 -6.71 30.57 -12.51
C VAL A 418 -7.27 29.20 -12.92
N ASP A 419 -7.72 29.11 -14.15
CA ASP A 419 -8.14 27.87 -14.76
C ASP A 419 -7.95 27.96 -16.26
N SER A 420 -6.78 27.60 -16.75
CA SER A 420 -6.43 27.65 -18.18
C SER A 420 -6.85 26.39 -18.94
N ARG A 421 -7.50 25.43 -18.29
CA ARG A 421 -7.95 24.19 -18.91
C ARG A 421 -9.04 24.46 -19.93
N SER A 422 -8.95 23.77 -21.05
CA SER A 422 -9.97 23.83 -22.11
C SER A 422 -11.22 23.01 -21.76
N THR A 423 -11.06 21.99 -20.94
CA THR A 423 -12.12 21.09 -20.43
C THR A 423 -11.79 20.73 -18.98
N GLY A 424 -12.79 20.35 -18.22
CA GLY A 424 -12.62 19.85 -16.87
C GLY A 424 -13.59 20.49 -15.90
N GLY A 425 -14.04 19.69 -14.94
CA GLY A 425 -14.93 20.06 -13.86
C GLY A 425 -14.18 20.34 -12.58
N LEU A 426 -14.94 20.79 -11.59
CA LEU A 426 -14.55 20.75 -10.18
C LEU A 426 -15.48 19.78 -9.47
N MET A 427 -14.94 19.06 -8.50
CA MET A 427 -15.66 18.12 -7.68
C MET A 427 -15.61 18.54 -6.22
N MET A 428 -16.68 18.22 -5.51
CA MET A 428 -16.66 18.21 -4.05
C MET A 428 -16.95 16.81 -3.54
N LYS A 429 -16.52 16.53 -2.32
CA LYS A 429 -16.91 15.36 -1.54
C LYS A 429 -17.14 15.75 -0.09
N MET A 430 -17.93 14.95 0.59
CA MET A 430 -18.00 14.89 2.04
C MET A 430 -17.72 13.44 2.44
N ASP A 431 -16.80 13.23 3.37
CA ASP A 431 -16.39 11.89 3.78
C ASP A 431 -16.63 11.67 5.29
N CYS A 432 -16.96 10.41 5.60
CA CYS A 432 -17.04 9.83 6.92
C CYS A 432 -16.10 8.64 6.89
N PHE A 433 -15.13 8.47 7.72
CA PHE A 433 -14.06 7.48 7.62
C PHE A 433 -14.16 6.48 6.47
N TYR A 434 -13.09 6.42 5.66
CA TYR A 434 -13.06 5.56 4.47
C TYR A 434 -13.54 4.11 4.75
N PRO A 435 -14.36 3.50 3.88
CA PRO A 435 -14.74 3.97 2.52
C PRO A 435 -16.03 4.81 2.47
N CYS A 436 -16.48 5.35 3.58
CA CYS A 436 -17.69 6.14 3.71
C CYS A 436 -17.53 7.54 3.08
N GLY A 437 -18.49 7.98 2.27
CA GLY A 437 -18.49 9.32 1.67
C GLY A 437 -19.54 9.51 0.59
N THR A 438 -19.63 10.72 0.04
CA THR A 438 -20.61 11.07 -1.01
C THR A 438 -20.26 10.50 -2.39
N GLY A 439 -19.02 10.03 -2.61
CA GLY A 439 -18.50 9.96 -3.96
C GLY A 439 -18.23 11.36 -4.54
N ASN A 440 -17.88 11.45 -5.83
CA ASN A 440 -17.56 12.71 -6.48
C ASN A 440 -18.84 13.44 -6.89
N VAL A 441 -19.06 14.62 -6.32
CA VAL A 441 -20.22 15.50 -6.63
C VAL A 441 -19.73 16.63 -7.51
N PRO A 442 -20.17 16.73 -8.79
CA PRO A 442 -19.73 17.78 -9.69
C PRO A 442 -20.28 19.14 -9.28
N LEU A 443 -19.44 20.17 -9.39
CA LEU A 443 -19.80 21.56 -9.17
C LEU A 443 -20.15 22.25 -10.49
N ASP A 444 -21.27 22.97 -10.50
CA ASP A 444 -21.63 23.87 -11.59
C ASP A 444 -20.77 25.14 -11.53
N LEU A 445 -19.93 25.37 -12.54
CA LEU A 445 -18.84 26.34 -12.49
C LEU A 445 -19.31 27.76 -12.81
N ALA A 446 -18.87 28.77 -12.01
CA ALA A 446 -18.90 30.15 -12.37
C ALA A 446 -17.77 30.54 -13.38
N PRO A 447 -17.84 31.65 -14.08
CA PRO A 447 -16.70 32.21 -14.80
C PRO A 447 -15.46 32.39 -13.91
N VAL A 448 -14.27 32.36 -14.53
CA VAL A 448 -13.02 32.64 -13.81
C VAL A 448 -13.03 34.05 -13.26
N GLY A 449 -12.65 34.24 -12.01
CA GLY A 449 -12.65 35.51 -11.30
C GLY A 449 -13.98 35.88 -10.63
N GLU A 450 -15.01 35.03 -10.76
CA GLU A 450 -16.31 35.29 -10.14
C GLU A 450 -16.54 34.32 -8.96
N TRP A 451 -17.01 34.88 -7.85
CA TRP A 451 -17.46 34.10 -6.70
C TRP A 451 -18.83 33.49 -6.95
N LYS A 452 -18.98 32.23 -6.54
CA LYS A 452 -20.25 31.51 -6.55
C LYS A 452 -20.50 30.83 -5.23
N SER A 453 -21.71 31.04 -4.71
CA SER A 453 -22.20 30.33 -3.52
C SER A 453 -22.80 29.00 -3.89
N TYR A 454 -22.43 27.95 -3.17
CA TYR A 454 -22.94 26.60 -3.28
C TYR A 454 -23.72 26.25 -2.03
N LYS A 455 -24.81 25.53 -2.26
CA LYS A 455 -25.65 24.97 -1.19
C LYS A 455 -26.08 23.57 -1.57
N PHE A 456 -25.71 22.60 -0.76
CA PHE A 456 -26.12 21.21 -0.95
C PHE A 456 -26.94 20.75 0.24
N ALA A 457 -28.15 20.25 -0.03
CA ALA A 457 -28.95 19.60 1.00
C ALA A 457 -28.31 18.27 1.39
N LEU A 458 -28.06 18.05 2.68
CA LEU A 458 -27.35 16.85 3.16
C LEU A 458 -28.10 15.56 2.77
N ARG A 459 -29.43 15.58 2.80
CA ARG A 459 -30.27 14.47 2.34
C ARG A 459 -30.03 14.07 0.87
N ASP A 460 -29.66 15.04 0.04
CA ASP A 460 -29.40 14.79 -1.38
C ASP A 460 -27.99 14.25 -1.59
N LEU A 461 -27.02 14.66 -0.77
CA LEU A 461 -25.67 14.09 -0.71
C LEU A 461 -25.70 12.62 -0.28
N VAL A 462 -26.50 12.27 0.73
CA VAL A 462 -26.71 10.85 1.14
C VAL A 462 -27.27 10.00 0.01
N LYS A 463 -28.15 10.58 -0.84
CA LYS A 463 -28.79 9.88 -1.97
C LYS A 463 -28.00 9.97 -3.28
N HIS A 464 -26.88 10.69 -3.31
CA HIS A 464 -26.09 10.86 -4.51
C HIS A 464 -25.61 9.49 -5.04
N PRO A 465 -25.62 9.24 -6.36
CA PRO A 465 -25.16 7.98 -6.93
C PRO A 465 -23.73 7.64 -6.47
N GLY A 466 -23.56 6.46 -5.87
CA GLY A 466 -22.29 6.00 -5.28
C GLY A 466 -22.02 6.50 -3.87
N SER A 467 -22.94 7.23 -3.25
CA SER A 467 -22.82 7.66 -1.84
C SER A 467 -23.02 6.50 -0.88
N SER A 468 -22.14 6.43 0.11
CA SER A 468 -22.25 5.64 1.33
C SER A 468 -22.19 6.54 2.57
N LEU A 469 -22.49 7.84 2.41
CA LEU A 469 -22.32 8.87 3.45
C LEU A 469 -23.19 8.57 4.69
N ASP A 470 -22.54 8.48 5.83
CA ASP A 470 -23.15 8.44 7.15
C ASP A 470 -23.01 9.80 7.84
N LEU A 471 -24.10 10.54 7.90
CA LEU A 471 -24.15 11.87 8.53
C LEU A 471 -23.92 11.84 10.06
N THR A 472 -24.01 10.68 10.69
CA THR A 472 -23.75 10.56 12.13
C THR A 472 -22.26 10.51 12.46
N ASN A 473 -21.38 10.40 11.42
CA ASN A 473 -19.95 10.18 11.62
C ASN A 473 -19.07 10.90 10.57
N VAL A 474 -19.40 12.13 10.22
CA VAL A 474 -18.66 12.92 9.23
C VAL A 474 -17.36 13.46 9.84
N ASN A 475 -16.21 13.00 9.35
CA ASN A 475 -14.91 13.52 9.76
C ASN A 475 -14.30 14.52 8.77
N THR A 476 -14.68 14.47 7.49
CA THR A 476 -14.17 15.36 6.44
C THR A 476 -15.35 16.07 5.76
N PRO A 477 -15.81 17.19 6.34
CA PRO A 477 -17.00 17.90 5.87
C PRO A 477 -16.87 18.43 4.43
N LEU A 478 -15.67 18.74 3.98
CA LEU A 478 -15.45 19.23 2.62
C LEU A 478 -14.11 18.77 2.05
N VAL A 479 -14.18 18.19 0.86
CA VAL A 479 -13.03 17.92 -0.03
C VAL A 479 -13.30 18.64 -1.34
N ILE A 480 -12.32 19.37 -1.88
CA ILE A 480 -12.42 20.09 -3.17
C ILE A 480 -11.25 19.69 -4.05
N PHE A 481 -11.53 19.40 -5.31
CA PHE A 481 -10.50 19.10 -6.29
C PHE A 481 -11.01 19.29 -7.74
N PRO A 482 -10.14 19.72 -8.67
CA PRO A 482 -10.40 19.62 -10.10
C PRO A 482 -10.42 18.17 -10.57
N ASP A 483 -10.99 17.89 -11.74
CA ASP A 483 -10.96 16.55 -12.33
C ASP A 483 -9.56 15.95 -12.33
N TRP A 484 -9.48 14.66 -12.01
CA TRP A 484 -8.23 13.90 -12.01
C TRP A 484 -7.52 13.99 -13.36
N ASP A 485 -6.18 13.98 -13.33
CA ASP A 485 -5.28 14.12 -14.48
C ASP A 485 -5.39 15.47 -15.23
N ASN A 486 -6.11 16.43 -14.66
CA ASN A 486 -6.31 17.76 -15.25
C ASN A 486 -6.38 18.86 -14.17
N GLN A 487 -5.46 18.84 -13.20
CA GLN A 487 -5.49 19.74 -12.03
C GLN A 487 -4.39 20.79 -12.04
N GLU A 488 -3.25 20.49 -12.71
CA GLU A 488 -2.05 21.32 -12.65
C GLU A 488 -2.31 22.77 -13.15
N GLY A 489 -1.88 23.74 -12.36
CA GLY A 489 -2.04 25.16 -12.64
C GLY A 489 -3.40 25.75 -12.23
N VAL A 490 -4.33 24.94 -11.71
CA VAL A 490 -5.60 25.46 -11.19
C VAL A 490 -5.36 26.15 -9.85
N VAL A 491 -5.94 27.37 -9.71
CA VAL A 491 -5.95 28.11 -8.44
C VAL A 491 -7.39 28.44 -8.09
N LEU A 492 -7.80 28.02 -6.89
CA LEU A 492 -9.13 28.27 -6.33
C LEU A 492 -9.03 29.16 -5.12
N ARG A 493 -10.13 29.91 -4.81
CA ARG A 493 -10.35 30.52 -3.50
C ARG A 493 -11.64 30.01 -2.91
N LEU A 494 -11.60 29.65 -1.63
CA LEU A 494 -12.72 29.12 -0.86
C LEU A 494 -12.97 29.98 0.38
N ASP A 495 -14.26 30.13 0.72
CA ASP A 495 -14.71 30.93 1.85
C ASP A 495 -16.05 30.41 2.40
N ASN A 496 -16.42 30.82 3.61
CA ASN A 496 -17.74 30.63 4.21
C ASN A 496 -18.24 29.17 4.24
N VAL A 497 -17.36 28.21 4.52
CA VAL A 497 -17.75 26.80 4.64
C VAL A 497 -18.49 26.57 5.94
N ARG A 498 -19.77 26.18 5.86
CA ARG A 498 -20.61 26.02 7.03
C ARG A 498 -21.74 25.01 6.84
N PHE A 499 -22.17 24.42 7.93
CA PHE A 499 -23.41 23.65 7.99
C PHE A 499 -24.53 24.52 8.56
N ILE A 500 -25.72 24.34 8.02
CA ILE A 500 -26.95 25.03 8.47
C ILE A 500 -27.97 23.99 8.90
N ARG A 501 -28.51 24.15 10.09
CA ARG A 501 -29.52 23.28 10.71
C ARG A 501 -30.90 23.45 10.06
#